data_b8a5686780991069f83602f494f5613f
#
_entry.id   b8a5686780991069f83602f494f5613f
#
_cell.length_a   1.000
_cell.length_b   1.000
_cell.length_c   1.000
_cell.angle_alpha   90.00
_cell.angle_beta   90.00
_cell.angle_gamma   90.00
#
_symmetry.space_group_name_H-M   'P 1'
#
loop_
_entity.id
_entity.type
_entity.pdbx_description
1 polymer ?
#
loop_
_entity_poly.entity_id
_entity_poly.type
_entity_poly.pdbx_seq_one_letter_code
_entity_poly.pdbx_strand_id
1 'polypeptide(L)'
;MNTEKIKEAYNKYGLDKSDVFKHQHYIIITRSGIEKIQAIEQIHLDYEIVKCEKDFCVIKAHAKKDDIMLQTFGSALKGDFKSGTTNSWYVVEMAEKRAMSRAVLKMTGLYELGVFGEDESEEFKRS
;
A
#
# COMPACT_ATOMS: atom_id res chain seq x y z
N MET A 1 8.34 17.89 1.45
CA MET A 1 7.10 17.16 1.78
C MET A 1 6.02 18.17 2.14
N ASN A 2 4.84 18.04 1.59
CA ASN A 2 3.75 18.98 1.84
C ASN A 2 2.96 18.56 3.07
N THR A 3 3.31 19.11 4.24
CA THR A 3 2.69 18.73 5.49
C THR A 3 1.22 19.15 5.59
N GLU A 4 0.82 20.24 4.92
CA GLU A 4 -0.57 20.67 4.93
C GLU A 4 -1.49 19.68 4.22
N LYS A 5 -1.08 19.17 3.06
CA LYS A 5 -1.87 18.19 2.33
C LYS A 5 -1.99 16.89 3.11
N ILE A 6 -0.94 16.52 3.83
CA ILE A 6 -0.96 15.32 4.68
C ILE A 6 -1.93 15.53 5.85
N LYS A 7 -1.94 16.70 6.47
CA LYS A 7 -2.89 17.01 7.54
C LYS A 7 -4.33 17.04 7.04
N GLU A 8 -4.56 17.59 5.85
CA GLU A 8 -5.87 17.58 5.23
C GLU A 8 -6.38 16.16 5.01
N ALA A 9 -5.51 15.28 4.52
CA ALA A 9 -5.85 13.87 4.31
C ALA A 9 -6.15 13.19 5.64
N TYR A 10 -5.33 13.44 6.66
CA TYR A 10 -5.54 12.89 7.99
C TYR A 10 -6.94 13.20 8.51
N ASN A 11 -7.36 14.45 8.36
CA ASN A 11 -8.68 14.88 8.80
C ASN A 11 -9.80 14.36 7.89
N LYS A 12 -9.59 14.42 6.59
CA LYS A 12 -10.59 14.00 5.60
C LYS A 12 -10.97 12.54 5.75
N TYR A 13 -9.99 11.68 6.01
CA TYR A 13 -10.21 10.23 6.06
C TYR A 13 -10.42 9.71 7.48
N GLY A 14 -10.45 10.59 8.46
CA GLY A 14 -10.69 10.19 9.84
C GLY A 14 -9.60 9.27 10.37
N LEU A 15 -8.35 9.52 9.98
CA LEU A 15 -7.22 8.75 10.47
C LEU A 15 -6.91 9.11 11.91
N ASP A 16 -6.45 8.15 12.69
CA ASP A 16 -6.03 8.41 14.06
C ASP A 16 -4.56 8.02 14.25
N LYS A 17 -4.07 8.18 15.46
CA LYS A 17 -2.65 7.93 15.76
C LYS A 17 -2.23 6.49 15.50
N SER A 18 -3.17 5.56 15.57
CA SER A 18 -2.86 4.14 15.31
C SER A 18 -2.79 3.81 13.82
N ASP A 19 -3.30 4.70 12.97
CA ASP A 19 -3.32 4.49 11.52
C ASP A 19 -2.07 5.01 10.81
N VAL A 20 -1.30 5.89 11.47
CA VAL A 20 -0.20 6.61 10.82
C VAL A 20 1.02 6.60 11.72
N PHE A 21 2.18 6.31 11.15
CA PHE A 21 3.45 6.47 11.87
C PHE A 21 4.52 6.98 10.92
N LYS A 22 5.62 7.44 11.50
CA LYS A 22 6.71 8.02 10.73
C LYS A 22 7.93 7.11 10.79
N HIS A 23 8.56 6.87 9.63
CA HIS A 23 9.80 6.11 9.53
C HIS A 23 10.78 6.93 8.68
N GLN A 24 11.85 7.41 9.29
CA GLN A 24 12.79 8.32 8.65
C GLN A 24 12.05 9.56 8.12
N HIS A 25 12.05 9.77 6.80
CA HIS A 25 11.36 10.90 6.16
C HIS A 25 9.97 10.55 5.67
N TYR A 26 9.57 9.29 5.80
CA TYR A 26 8.36 8.79 5.18
C TYR A 26 7.22 8.71 6.17
N ILE A 27 6.02 8.98 5.66
CA ILE A 27 4.78 8.77 6.39
C ILE A 27 4.26 7.39 5.99
N ILE A 28 3.98 6.56 6.98
CA ILE A 28 3.48 5.20 6.75
C ILE A 28 2.05 5.13 7.23
N ILE A 29 1.16 4.63 6.40
CA ILE A 29 -0.24 4.41 6.76
C ILE A 29 -0.47 2.92 6.91
N THR A 30 -1.09 2.52 8.02
CA THR A 30 -1.39 1.12 8.29
C THR A 30 -2.50 0.63 7.36
N ARG A 31 -2.68 -0.70 7.30
CA ARG A 31 -3.75 -1.28 6.52
C ARG A 31 -5.12 -0.71 6.92
N SER A 32 -5.35 -0.53 8.21
CA SER A 32 -6.57 0.09 8.71
C SER A 32 -6.78 1.49 8.12
N GLY A 33 -5.72 2.29 8.06
CA GLY A 33 -5.78 3.62 7.46
C GLY A 33 -6.05 3.58 5.97
N ILE A 34 -5.40 2.65 5.25
CA ILE A 34 -5.63 2.46 3.81
C ILE A 34 -7.09 2.10 3.54
N GLU A 35 -7.66 1.21 4.35
CA GLU A 35 -9.06 0.80 4.19
C GLU A 35 -10.03 1.97 4.44
N LYS A 36 -9.72 2.83 5.41
CA LYS A 36 -10.52 4.04 5.66
C LYS A 36 -10.51 4.96 4.45
N ILE A 37 -9.34 5.17 3.85
CA ILE A 37 -9.19 6.00 2.66
C ILE A 37 -9.98 5.39 1.49
N GLN A 38 -9.84 4.09 1.28
CA GLN A 38 -10.56 3.40 0.22
C GLN A 38 -12.07 3.57 0.36
N ALA A 39 -12.58 3.41 1.57
CA ALA A 39 -14.01 3.50 1.84
C ALA A 39 -14.55 4.93 1.60
N ILE A 40 -13.85 5.93 2.11
CA ILE A 40 -14.26 7.34 1.95
C ILE A 40 -14.24 7.75 0.48
N GLU A 41 -13.20 7.37 -0.25
CA GLU A 41 -13.07 7.72 -1.66
C GLU A 41 -13.86 6.79 -2.59
N GLN A 42 -14.44 5.72 -2.06
CA GLN A 42 -15.20 4.75 -2.82
C GLN A 42 -14.41 4.18 -4.00
N ILE A 43 -13.17 3.79 -3.72
CA ILE A 43 -12.30 3.19 -4.73
C ILE A 43 -12.66 1.73 -4.88
N HIS A 44 -13.03 1.33 -6.09
CA HIS A 44 -13.31 -0.06 -6.42
C HIS A 44 -11.99 -0.77 -6.77
N LEU A 45 -11.76 -1.93 -6.17
CA LEU A 45 -10.55 -2.71 -6.39
C LEU A 45 -10.88 -4.12 -6.83
N ASP A 46 -10.28 -4.54 -7.92
CA ASP A 46 -10.27 -5.92 -8.38
C ASP A 46 -8.82 -6.37 -8.50
N TYR A 47 -8.59 -7.66 -8.36
CA TYR A 47 -7.24 -8.21 -8.38
C TYR A 47 -7.11 -9.29 -9.44
N GLU A 48 -5.92 -9.34 -10.02
CA GLU A 48 -5.56 -10.36 -10.99
C GLU A 48 -4.26 -11.01 -10.50
N ILE A 49 -4.25 -12.34 -10.45
CA ILE A 49 -3.04 -13.07 -10.10
C ILE A 49 -2.19 -13.17 -11.36
N VAL A 50 -1.06 -12.48 -11.38
CA VAL A 50 -0.14 -12.49 -12.52
C VAL A 50 0.77 -13.72 -12.44
N LYS A 51 1.26 -14.00 -11.23
CA LYS A 51 2.09 -15.17 -10.98
C LYS A 51 1.89 -15.61 -9.54
N CYS A 52 1.78 -16.92 -9.34
CA CYS A 52 1.63 -17.44 -7.99
C CYS A 52 2.40 -18.75 -7.87
N GLU A 53 3.45 -18.74 -7.08
CA GLU A 53 4.25 -19.90 -6.75
C GLU A 53 4.26 -20.03 -5.23
N LYS A 54 4.82 -21.13 -4.73
CA LYS A 54 4.88 -21.40 -3.30
C LYS A 54 5.55 -20.27 -2.52
N ASP A 55 6.60 -19.69 -3.08
CA ASP A 55 7.44 -18.70 -2.42
C ASP A 55 7.46 -17.34 -3.13
N PHE A 56 6.66 -17.18 -4.19
CA PHE A 56 6.66 -15.93 -4.96
C PHE A 56 5.29 -15.69 -5.56
N CYS A 57 4.81 -14.45 -5.42
CA CYS A 57 3.52 -14.05 -5.96
C CYS A 57 3.58 -12.63 -6.49
N VAL A 58 2.90 -12.40 -7.62
CA VAL A 58 2.68 -11.07 -8.18
C VAL A 58 1.19 -10.90 -8.40
N ILE A 59 0.63 -9.86 -7.80
CA ILE A 59 -0.78 -9.49 -7.91
C ILE A 59 -0.86 -8.13 -8.59
N LYS A 60 -1.78 -8.01 -9.55
CA LYS A 60 -2.11 -6.74 -10.19
C LYS A 60 -3.43 -6.26 -9.61
N ALA A 61 -3.45 -5.03 -9.11
CA ALA A 61 -4.68 -4.40 -8.65
C ALA A 61 -5.22 -3.49 -9.75
N HIS A 62 -6.51 -3.63 -10.03
CA HIS A 62 -7.24 -2.74 -10.93
C HIS A 62 -8.09 -1.83 -10.06
N ALA A 63 -7.77 -0.56 -10.02
CA ALA A 63 -8.47 0.42 -9.20
C ALA A 63 -9.30 1.33 -10.08
N LYS A 64 -10.52 1.61 -9.63
CA LYS A 64 -11.42 2.49 -10.35
C LYS A 64 -12.12 3.43 -9.39
N LYS A 65 -12.18 4.70 -9.76
CA LYS A 65 -12.96 5.71 -9.07
C LYS A 65 -13.52 6.65 -10.14
N ASP A 66 -14.85 6.70 -10.26
CA ASP A 66 -15.54 7.47 -11.31
C ASP A 66 -15.00 7.06 -12.69
N ASP A 67 -14.45 7.99 -13.46
CA ASP A 67 -13.88 7.71 -14.78
C ASP A 67 -12.38 7.42 -14.74
N ILE A 68 -11.78 7.46 -13.56
CA ILE A 68 -10.35 7.25 -13.39
C ILE A 68 -10.09 5.77 -13.13
N MET A 69 -9.16 5.21 -13.90
CA MET A 69 -8.73 3.83 -13.74
C MET A 69 -7.22 3.79 -13.67
N LEU A 70 -6.68 2.98 -12.77
CA LEU A 70 -5.25 2.74 -12.73
C LEU A 70 -4.96 1.32 -12.28
N GLN A 71 -3.75 0.88 -12.52
CA GLN A 71 -3.29 -0.45 -12.15
C GLN A 71 -2.00 -0.33 -11.37
N THR A 72 -1.87 -1.18 -10.38
CA THR A 72 -0.64 -1.28 -9.60
C THR A 72 -0.28 -2.75 -9.43
N PHE A 73 0.98 -2.98 -9.13
CA PHE A 73 1.47 -4.34 -8.86
C PHE A 73 1.98 -4.41 -7.44
N GLY A 74 1.74 -5.55 -6.82
CA GLY A 74 2.39 -5.91 -5.58
C GLY A 74 3.03 -7.26 -5.76
N SER A 75 4.21 -7.45 -5.20
CA SER A 75 4.90 -8.73 -5.25
C SER A 75 5.42 -9.10 -3.87
N ALA A 76 5.58 -10.40 -3.65
CA ALA A 76 6.18 -10.91 -2.43
C ALA A 76 7.01 -12.13 -2.75
N LEU A 77 8.26 -12.12 -2.34
CA LEU A 77 9.18 -13.23 -2.48
C LEU A 77 9.61 -13.68 -1.09
N LYS A 78 9.32 -14.94 -0.75
CA LYS A 78 9.73 -15.50 0.54
C LYS A 78 11.24 -15.64 0.57
N GLY A 79 11.86 -15.13 1.61
CA GLY A 79 13.29 -15.23 1.77
C GLY A 79 13.77 -14.49 3.00
N ASP A 80 15.05 -14.58 3.25
CA ASP A 80 15.66 -13.86 4.35
C ASP A 80 15.88 -12.39 3.98
N PHE A 81 16.55 -11.67 4.85
CA PHE A 81 16.80 -10.24 4.70
C PHE A 81 17.52 -9.87 3.40
N LYS A 82 18.29 -10.80 2.84
CA LYS A 82 19.10 -10.53 1.62
C LYS A 82 18.44 -11.05 0.35
N SER A 83 17.70 -12.15 0.42
CA SER A 83 17.24 -12.85 -0.76
C SER A 83 15.76 -12.73 -1.05
N GLY A 84 14.98 -12.13 -0.15
CA GLY A 84 13.54 -12.03 -0.33
C GLY A 84 12.98 -10.69 0.09
N THR A 85 11.67 -10.53 -0.10
CA THR A 85 10.95 -9.30 0.27
C THR A 85 10.02 -9.50 1.46
N THR A 86 9.89 -10.74 1.96
CA THR A 86 9.11 -11.03 3.15
C THR A 86 9.59 -12.34 3.78
N ASN A 87 9.47 -12.42 5.11
CA ASN A 87 9.69 -13.66 5.85
C ASN A 87 8.47 -14.55 5.87
N SER A 88 7.32 -14.04 5.44
CA SER A 88 6.06 -14.75 5.51
C SER A 88 5.89 -15.71 4.33
N TRP A 89 5.33 -16.89 4.61
CA TRP A 89 4.88 -17.80 3.56
C TRP A 89 3.56 -17.36 2.92
N TYR A 90 2.91 -16.35 3.49
CA TYR A 90 1.65 -15.81 2.96
C TYR A 90 1.94 -14.80 1.84
N VAL A 91 2.63 -15.27 0.79
CA VAL A 91 3.08 -14.39 -0.30
C VAL A 91 1.93 -13.80 -1.10
N VAL A 92 0.82 -14.54 -1.26
CA VAL A 92 -0.36 -14.02 -1.97
C VAL A 92 -0.95 -12.84 -1.23
N GLU A 93 -1.17 -13.00 0.07
CA GLU A 93 -1.75 -11.95 0.90
C GLU A 93 -0.85 -10.73 0.99
N MET A 94 0.46 -10.94 1.08
CA MET A 94 1.42 -9.83 1.12
C MET A 94 1.46 -9.09 -0.22
N ALA A 95 1.44 -9.83 -1.33
CA ALA A 95 1.42 -9.22 -2.67
C ALA A 95 0.13 -8.41 -2.88
N GLU A 96 -1.01 -8.96 -2.47
CA GLU A 96 -2.30 -8.28 -2.55
C GLU A 96 -2.30 -6.98 -1.75
N LYS A 97 -1.83 -7.03 -0.51
CA LYS A 97 -1.76 -5.84 0.35
C LYS A 97 -0.91 -4.74 -0.27
N ARG A 98 0.23 -5.11 -0.83
CA ARG A 98 1.12 -4.15 -1.48
C ARG A 98 0.49 -3.52 -2.70
N ALA A 99 -0.19 -4.33 -3.52
CA ALA A 99 -0.91 -3.83 -4.69
C ALA A 99 -2.03 -2.87 -4.28
N MET A 100 -2.80 -3.24 -3.26
CA MET A 100 -3.89 -2.43 -2.72
C MET A 100 -3.39 -1.08 -2.20
N SER A 101 -2.38 -1.10 -1.36
CA SER A 101 -1.85 0.13 -0.76
C SER A 101 -1.36 1.10 -1.83
N ARG A 102 -0.62 0.59 -2.80
CA ARG A 102 -0.14 1.41 -3.91
C ARG A 102 -1.29 2.01 -4.71
N ALA A 103 -2.32 1.21 -5.00
CA ALA A 103 -3.47 1.66 -5.77
C ALA A 103 -4.20 2.79 -5.06
N VAL A 104 -4.50 2.61 -3.77
CA VAL A 104 -5.22 3.61 -2.98
C VAL A 104 -4.39 4.89 -2.84
N LEU A 105 -3.11 4.77 -2.53
CA LEU A 105 -2.26 5.95 -2.33
C LEU A 105 -1.99 6.68 -3.64
N LYS A 106 -1.85 5.99 -4.76
CA LYS A 106 -1.70 6.63 -6.08
C LYS A 106 -2.99 7.30 -6.52
N MET A 107 -4.12 6.66 -6.31
CA MET A 107 -5.43 7.23 -6.70
C MET A 107 -5.71 8.53 -5.96
N THR A 108 -5.27 8.66 -4.72
CA THR A 108 -5.49 9.85 -3.90
C THR A 108 -4.38 10.89 -4.00
N GLY A 109 -3.29 10.59 -4.70
CA GLY A 109 -2.15 11.49 -4.81
C GLY A 109 -1.23 11.49 -3.59
N LEU A 110 -1.51 10.68 -2.58
CA LEU A 110 -0.68 10.63 -1.37
C LEU A 110 0.67 9.98 -1.63
N TYR A 111 0.74 9.07 -2.58
CA TYR A 111 1.99 8.36 -2.90
C TYR A 111 3.08 9.36 -3.33
N GLU A 112 2.72 10.37 -4.12
CA GLU A 112 3.66 11.40 -4.59
C GLU A 112 4.12 12.33 -3.47
N LEU A 113 3.41 12.33 -2.32
CA LEU A 113 3.78 13.15 -1.17
C LEU A 113 4.72 12.42 -0.21
N GLY A 114 5.15 11.21 -0.56
CA GLY A 114 6.03 10.42 0.29
C GLY A 114 5.28 9.59 1.33
N VAL A 115 4.03 9.25 1.04
CA VAL A 115 3.20 8.40 1.91
C VAL A 115 3.19 6.98 1.35
N PHE A 116 3.45 6.00 2.20
CA PHE A 116 3.52 4.59 1.81
C PHE A 116 2.68 3.74 2.76
N GLY A 117 2.28 2.55 2.29
CA GLY A 117 1.60 1.59 3.14
C GLY A 117 2.58 0.82 4.03
N GLU A 118 2.11 0.33 5.17
CA GLU A 118 2.97 -0.42 6.07
C GLU A 118 3.49 -1.72 5.45
N ASP A 119 2.77 -2.26 4.48
CA ASP A 119 3.19 -3.48 3.79
C ASP A 119 4.46 -3.27 2.97
N GLU A 120 4.79 -2.03 2.63
CA GLU A 120 6.01 -1.67 1.94
C GLU A 120 7.13 -1.26 2.90
N SER A 121 6.81 -1.06 4.18
CA SER A 121 7.78 -0.56 5.16
C SER A 121 8.92 -1.54 5.43
N GLU A 122 8.72 -2.82 5.16
CA GLU A 122 9.80 -3.82 5.29
C GLU A 122 11.00 -3.47 4.41
N GLU A 123 10.77 -2.93 3.23
CA GLU A 123 11.84 -2.52 2.34
C GLU A 123 12.65 -1.37 2.93
N PHE A 124 12.00 -0.45 3.62
CA PHE A 124 12.67 0.67 4.28
C PHE A 124 13.54 0.20 5.44
N LYS A 125 13.09 -0.82 6.16
CA LYS A 125 13.84 -1.38 7.28
C LYS A 125 15.09 -2.13 6.82
N ARG A 126 15.12 -2.55 5.57
CA ARG A 126 16.24 -3.28 4.98
C ARG A 126 17.34 -2.38 4.42
N SER A 127 17.02 -1.12 4.21
CA SER A 127 17.96 -0.16 3.63
C SER A 127 18.83 0.56 4.66
#